data_ca839e3573195f24fff48a3934c4e762
#
_entry.id   ca839e3573195f24fff48a3934c4e762
#
_cell.length_a   1.000
_cell.length_b   1.000
_cell.length_c   1.000
_cell.angle_alpha   90.00
_cell.angle_beta   90.00
_cell.angle_gamma   90.00
#
_symmetry.space_group_name_H-M   'P 1'
#
loop_
_entity.id
_entity.type
_entity.pdbx_description
1 polymer ?
#
loop_
_entity_poly.entity_id
_entity_poly.type
_entity_poly.pdbx_seq_one_letter_code
_entity_poly.pdbx_strand_id
1 'polypeptide(L)'
;MFEHRLRRPFLVGLLCLVASAAVAATPDAGDWLQWRGPQQNGISTEHPLPSTWSPKGENLLWRKPEFASRSTPVVMNGKLYSICRAFPETTQEGEKIVCVNAATGELLWETINNVFLSDAPAERVGWSSVVADRDSNSVFALGLGCYFQCLDAETGAVRWAHSMSEEYGMLSTYGGRTNYPVVFENLVIISGVMTGWGEAAVPAHRFVAFDKRTGQAVWFVSTRPRPEDTTYCTPILTNFAGQAAMVVGGGDGTLYAFQPRTGQVIWKYDASNRGINTTPLVHDGIVYCGHSEQNAAAPDILGALFALDGRRKGQITEQDLLWKIPGRTVGRSQPILIGDRLYATDDGSALWIIDT
;
A
#
# COMPACT_ATOMS: atom_id res chain seq x y z
N MET A 1 72.18 -41.15 2.69
CA MET A 1 71.20 -40.41 3.55
C MET A 1 70.35 -39.61 2.61
N PHE A 2 69.18 -40.19 2.17
CA PHE A 2 68.27 -39.58 1.20
C PHE A 2 66.98 -39.21 1.95
N GLU A 3 66.64 -37.91 2.02
CA GLU A 3 65.37 -37.43 2.53
C GLU A 3 64.33 -37.46 1.43
N HIS A 4 63.27 -38.24 1.62
CA HIS A 4 62.06 -38.24 0.83
C HIS A 4 61.10 -37.16 1.33
N ARG A 5 60.92 -36.09 0.57
CA ARG A 5 59.83 -35.11 0.78
C ARG A 5 58.55 -35.62 0.11
N LEU A 6 57.58 -35.98 0.92
CA LEU A 6 56.21 -36.28 0.50
C LEU A 6 55.50 -34.97 0.15
N ARG A 7 55.09 -34.82 -1.11
CA ARG A 7 54.17 -33.78 -1.55
C ARG A 7 52.75 -34.22 -1.28
N ARG A 8 52.00 -33.45 -0.47
CA ARG A 8 50.56 -33.60 -0.28
C ARG A 8 49.83 -32.91 -1.44
N PRO A 9 48.79 -33.50 -2.06
CA PRO A 9 47.97 -32.81 -3.04
C PRO A 9 46.97 -31.88 -2.33
N PHE A 10 46.91 -30.63 -2.77
CA PHE A 10 45.86 -29.68 -2.41
C PHE A 10 44.59 -30.06 -3.18
N LEU A 11 43.59 -30.49 -2.45
CA LEU A 11 42.25 -30.67 -2.97
C LEU A 11 41.53 -29.29 -2.98
N VAL A 12 41.39 -28.69 -4.15
CA VAL A 12 40.59 -27.49 -4.33
C VAL A 12 39.13 -27.93 -4.41
N GLY A 13 38.41 -27.78 -3.31
CA GLY A 13 36.98 -28.00 -3.27
C GLY A 13 36.26 -26.88 -4.02
N LEU A 14 35.67 -27.18 -5.15
CA LEU A 14 34.78 -26.30 -5.91
C LEU A 14 33.44 -26.20 -5.16
N LEU A 15 33.20 -25.09 -4.42
CA LEU A 15 31.95 -24.81 -3.76
C LEU A 15 30.97 -24.31 -4.83
N CYS A 16 30.08 -25.17 -5.33
CA CYS A 16 28.96 -24.76 -6.16
C CYS A 16 27.94 -24.04 -5.28
N LEU A 17 27.92 -22.73 -5.32
CA LEU A 17 26.80 -21.92 -4.80
C LEU A 17 25.58 -22.15 -5.70
N VAL A 18 24.68 -23.02 -5.27
CA VAL A 18 23.34 -23.14 -5.85
C VAL A 18 22.54 -21.92 -5.35
N ALA A 19 22.44 -20.90 -6.19
CA ALA A 19 21.49 -19.82 -5.98
C ALA A 19 20.08 -20.38 -6.13
N SER A 20 19.41 -20.68 -5.02
CA SER A 20 17.99 -20.97 -5.02
C SER A 20 17.25 -19.70 -5.41
N ALA A 21 16.81 -19.60 -6.67
CA ALA A 21 15.82 -18.63 -7.07
C ALA A 21 14.54 -18.98 -6.29
N ALA A 22 14.16 -18.11 -5.36
CA ALA A 22 12.85 -18.17 -4.74
C ALA A 22 11.82 -17.94 -5.86
N VAL A 23 11.19 -19.01 -6.31
CA VAL A 23 10.01 -18.93 -7.17
C VAL A 23 8.92 -18.31 -6.30
N ALA A 24 8.55 -17.07 -6.60
CA ALA A 24 7.35 -16.49 -6.02
C ALA A 24 6.18 -17.44 -6.33
N ALA A 25 5.54 -17.96 -5.28
CA ALA A 25 4.36 -18.79 -5.45
C ALA A 25 3.33 -18.00 -6.25
N THR A 26 2.88 -18.56 -7.37
CA THR A 26 1.74 -18.01 -8.12
C THR A 26 0.55 -17.91 -7.16
N PRO A 27 -0.15 -16.76 -7.09
CA PRO A 27 -1.39 -16.70 -6.32
C PRO A 27 -2.32 -17.81 -6.79
N ASP A 28 -2.97 -18.53 -5.85
CA ASP A 28 -4.03 -19.44 -6.26
C ASP A 28 -5.13 -18.62 -6.95
N ALA A 29 -5.75 -19.21 -7.96
CA ALA A 29 -6.89 -18.60 -8.61
C ALA A 29 -7.93 -18.22 -7.54
N GLY A 30 -8.34 -16.96 -7.51
CA GLY A 30 -9.32 -16.43 -6.56
C GLY A 30 -8.75 -15.62 -5.38
N ASP A 31 -7.44 -15.55 -5.18
CA ASP A 31 -6.88 -14.70 -4.11
C ASP A 31 -6.72 -13.24 -4.54
N TRP A 32 -7.08 -12.35 -3.61
CA TRP A 32 -7.00 -10.90 -3.75
C TRP A 32 -6.38 -10.32 -2.49
N LEU A 33 -5.06 -10.49 -2.33
CA LEU A 33 -4.34 -10.32 -1.05
C LEU A 33 -4.17 -8.87 -0.59
N GLN A 34 -4.33 -7.92 -1.51
CA GLN A 34 -4.04 -6.52 -1.26
C GLN A 34 -4.94 -5.59 -2.09
N TRP A 35 -4.91 -4.30 -1.78
CA TRP A 35 -5.65 -3.29 -2.50
C TRP A 35 -5.35 -3.33 -4.00
N ARG A 36 -6.41 -3.37 -4.83
CA ARG A 36 -6.39 -3.48 -6.28
C ARG A 36 -5.76 -4.77 -6.84
N GLY A 37 -5.70 -5.80 -6.01
CA GLY A 37 -5.36 -7.16 -6.40
C GLY A 37 -3.89 -7.47 -6.57
N PRO A 38 -3.58 -8.64 -7.13
CA PRO A 38 -2.21 -9.16 -7.19
C PRO A 38 -1.23 -8.24 -7.93
N GLN A 39 -1.68 -7.56 -9.00
CA GLN A 39 -0.88 -6.63 -9.79
C GLN A 39 -1.06 -5.16 -9.37
N GLN A 40 -1.83 -4.89 -8.33
CA GLN A 40 -2.16 -3.55 -7.83
C GLN A 40 -2.71 -2.59 -8.91
N ASN A 41 -3.34 -3.12 -9.95
CA ASN A 41 -3.88 -2.38 -11.10
C ASN A 41 -5.41 -2.39 -11.20
N GLY A 42 -6.09 -3.17 -10.33
CA GLY A 42 -7.54 -3.30 -10.30
C GLY A 42 -8.12 -4.19 -11.40
N ILE A 43 -7.30 -4.99 -12.06
CA ILE A 43 -7.72 -5.89 -13.13
C ILE A 43 -7.69 -7.33 -12.63
N SER A 44 -8.82 -8.04 -12.75
CA SER A 44 -8.90 -9.47 -12.50
C SER A 44 -8.59 -10.24 -13.78
N THR A 45 -7.84 -11.32 -13.64
CA THR A 45 -7.58 -12.29 -14.70
C THR A 45 -8.55 -13.47 -14.68
N GLU A 46 -9.49 -13.48 -13.74
CA GLU A 46 -10.48 -14.54 -13.62
C GLU A 46 -11.55 -14.45 -14.73
N HIS A 47 -11.94 -15.58 -15.26
CA HIS A 47 -12.97 -15.69 -16.29
C HIS A 47 -13.82 -16.96 -16.09
N PRO A 48 -15.15 -16.91 -16.36
CA PRO A 48 -15.93 -15.72 -16.71
C PRO A 48 -16.28 -14.88 -15.49
N LEU A 49 -16.28 -13.55 -15.63
CA LEU A 49 -16.86 -12.67 -14.65
C LEU A 49 -18.34 -12.42 -14.95
N PRO A 50 -19.23 -12.25 -13.95
CA PRO A 50 -20.62 -11.87 -14.17
C PRO A 50 -20.69 -10.55 -14.94
N SER A 51 -21.46 -10.50 -16.02
CA SER A 51 -21.73 -9.27 -16.77
C SER A 51 -22.96 -8.51 -16.26
N THR A 52 -23.78 -9.15 -15.44
CA THR A 52 -24.98 -8.58 -14.81
C THR A 52 -24.96 -8.85 -13.31
N TRP A 53 -25.57 -7.96 -12.57
CA TRP A 53 -25.70 -8.08 -11.13
C TRP A 53 -27.00 -7.39 -10.67
N SER A 54 -27.66 -7.93 -9.67
CA SER A 54 -28.85 -7.33 -9.08
C SER A 54 -28.88 -7.50 -7.56
N PRO A 55 -29.23 -6.45 -6.79
CA PRO A 55 -29.44 -6.58 -5.35
C PRO A 55 -30.61 -7.49 -4.99
N LYS A 56 -31.42 -7.93 -5.99
CA LYS A 56 -32.54 -8.86 -5.82
C LYS A 56 -32.15 -10.33 -5.94
N GLY A 57 -30.87 -10.64 -6.13
CA GLY A 57 -30.32 -11.98 -6.07
C GLY A 57 -29.61 -12.47 -7.32
N GLU A 58 -29.71 -11.80 -8.48
CA GLU A 58 -28.94 -12.18 -9.65
C GLU A 58 -27.43 -12.00 -9.39
N ASN A 59 -26.64 -13.07 -9.50
CA ASN A 59 -25.22 -13.10 -9.23
C ASN A 59 -24.82 -12.55 -7.84
N LEU A 60 -25.75 -12.56 -6.87
CA LEU A 60 -25.52 -12.19 -5.49
C LEU A 60 -25.38 -13.45 -4.63
N LEU A 61 -24.17 -13.74 -4.14
CA LEU A 61 -23.92 -14.87 -3.24
C LEU A 61 -24.51 -14.58 -1.85
N TRP A 62 -24.22 -13.42 -1.30
CA TRP A 62 -24.71 -13.01 0.01
C TRP A 62 -24.66 -11.47 0.17
N ARG A 63 -25.37 -10.97 1.19
CA ARG A 63 -25.34 -9.57 1.61
C ARG A 63 -25.38 -9.52 3.13
N LYS A 64 -24.36 -8.88 3.73
CA LYS A 64 -24.15 -8.79 5.18
C LYS A 64 -23.96 -7.33 5.62
N PRO A 65 -25.07 -6.60 5.90
CA PRO A 65 -24.99 -5.20 6.32
C PRO A 65 -24.16 -4.98 7.59
N GLU A 66 -24.08 -5.98 8.48
CA GLU A 66 -23.29 -5.94 9.71
C GLU A 66 -21.77 -5.84 9.48
N PHE A 67 -21.33 -6.10 8.26
CA PHE A 67 -19.94 -5.93 7.82
C PHE A 67 -19.78 -4.75 6.86
N ALA A 68 -20.79 -3.86 6.79
CA ALA A 68 -20.70 -2.67 5.96
C ALA A 68 -19.46 -1.83 6.36
N SER A 69 -18.66 -1.50 5.37
CA SER A 69 -17.38 -0.84 5.54
C SER A 69 -17.04 0.04 4.34
N ARG A 70 -16.06 0.93 4.53
CA ARG A 70 -15.36 1.64 3.45
C ARG A 70 -14.00 1.02 3.14
N SER A 71 -13.60 0.04 3.94
CA SER A 71 -12.40 -0.77 3.71
C SER A 71 -12.55 -1.57 2.42
N THR A 72 -11.49 -1.67 1.64
CA THR A 72 -11.41 -2.63 0.54
C THR A 72 -11.15 -4.01 1.11
N PRO A 73 -12.04 -4.98 0.89
CA PRO A 73 -11.80 -6.34 1.36
C PRO A 73 -10.66 -7.01 0.60
N VAL A 74 -9.97 -7.93 1.28
CA VAL A 74 -8.99 -8.83 0.67
C VAL A 74 -9.45 -10.28 0.85
N VAL A 75 -9.01 -11.14 -0.07
CA VAL A 75 -9.39 -12.57 -0.06
C VAL A 75 -8.13 -13.42 -0.07
N MET A 76 -8.07 -14.39 0.83
CA MET A 76 -6.99 -15.39 0.91
C MET A 76 -7.57 -16.74 1.34
N ASN A 77 -7.27 -17.78 0.58
CA ASN A 77 -7.68 -19.15 0.88
C ASN A 77 -9.21 -19.30 1.13
N GLY A 78 -10.04 -18.66 0.31
CA GLY A 78 -11.50 -18.69 0.44
C GLY A 78 -12.08 -17.92 1.63
N LYS A 79 -11.28 -17.12 2.32
CA LYS A 79 -11.68 -16.24 3.42
C LYS A 79 -11.55 -14.79 2.99
N LEU A 80 -12.54 -13.98 3.36
CA LEU A 80 -12.54 -12.54 3.10
C LEU A 80 -12.27 -11.81 4.41
N TYR A 81 -11.35 -10.85 4.35
CA TYR A 81 -10.96 -10.01 5.49
C TYR A 81 -11.24 -8.54 5.21
N SER A 82 -11.73 -7.82 6.21
CA SER A 82 -12.02 -6.39 6.10
C SER A 82 -11.97 -5.72 7.47
N ILE A 83 -11.84 -4.38 7.48
CA ILE A 83 -12.04 -3.57 8.68
C ILE A 83 -13.45 -2.99 8.62
N CYS A 84 -14.23 -3.16 9.67
CA CYS A 84 -15.61 -2.70 9.77
C CYS A 84 -15.80 -1.86 11.04
N ARG A 85 -16.94 -1.15 11.12
CA ARG A 85 -17.34 -0.48 12.36
C ARG A 85 -17.78 -1.54 13.38
N ALA A 86 -17.31 -1.40 14.62
CA ALA A 86 -17.84 -2.12 15.77
C ALA A 86 -18.79 -1.21 16.53
N PHE A 87 -19.96 -1.72 16.93
CA PHE A 87 -20.99 -1.00 17.70
C PHE A 87 -21.34 0.39 17.16
N PRO A 88 -21.69 0.51 15.85
CA PRO A 88 -21.94 1.81 15.22
C PRO A 88 -23.02 2.60 15.94
N GLU A 89 -22.84 3.92 16.02
CA GLU A 89 -23.78 4.87 16.63
C GLU A 89 -24.01 4.68 18.13
N THR A 90 -23.07 4.02 18.82
CA THR A 90 -23.07 3.89 20.28
C THR A 90 -21.86 4.60 20.89
N THR A 91 -21.87 4.77 22.22
CA THR A 91 -20.71 5.29 22.96
C THR A 91 -19.51 4.35 23.00
N GLN A 92 -19.69 3.12 22.52
CA GLN A 92 -18.66 2.08 22.44
C GLN A 92 -18.15 1.89 20.99
N GLU A 93 -18.48 2.80 20.09
CA GLU A 93 -18.08 2.67 18.70
C GLU A 93 -16.56 2.53 18.57
N GLY A 94 -16.16 1.53 17.79
CA GLY A 94 -14.78 1.17 17.54
C GLY A 94 -14.63 0.55 16.17
N GLU A 95 -13.48 -0.04 15.92
CA GLU A 95 -13.18 -0.83 14.71
C GLU A 95 -13.13 -2.32 15.04
N LYS A 96 -13.50 -3.13 14.07
CA LYS A 96 -13.28 -4.57 14.12
C LYS A 96 -12.67 -5.06 12.81
N ILE A 97 -11.72 -5.96 12.92
CA ILE A 97 -11.22 -6.74 11.81
C ILE A 97 -12.07 -8.02 11.78
N VAL A 98 -12.64 -8.31 10.63
CA VAL A 98 -13.49 -9.48 10.43
C VAL A 98 -12.87 -10.44 9.43
N CYS A 99 -13.07 -11.73 9.66
CA CYS A 99 -12.86 -12.80 8.70
C CYS A 99 -14.17 -13.50 8.44
N VAL A 100 -14.58 -13.58 7.20
CA VAL A 100 -15.78 -14.31 6.82
C VAL A 100 -15.47 -15.34 5.73
N ASN A 101 -16.24 -16.39 5.67
CA ASN A 101 -16.21 -17.32 4.55
C ASN A 101 -16.62 -16.57 3.27
N ALA A 102 -15.75 -16.52 2.27
CA ALA A 102 -15.97 -15.72 1.07
C ALA A 102 -17.19 -16.21 0.25
N ALA A 103 -17.50 -17.51 0.29
CA ALA A 103 -18.63 -18.08 -0.45
C ALA A 103 -19.98 -17.88 0.26
N THR A 104 -20.03 -17.88 1.60
CA THR A 104 -21.29 -17.88 2.39
C THR A 104 -21.53 -16.59 3.16
N GLY A 105 -20.49 -15.75 3.37
CA GLY A 105 -20.56 -14.59 4.25
C GLY A 105 -20.68 -14.95 5.75
N GLU A 106 -20.44 -16.20 6.13
CA GLU A 106 -20.43 -16.64 7.53
C GLU A 106 -19.24 -16.03 8.26
N LEU A 107 -19.48 -15.44 9.46
CA LEU A 107 -18.41 -14.93 10.32
C LEU A 107 -17.60 -16.10 10.89
N LEU A 108 -16.29 -16.09 10.63
CA LEU A 108 -15.36 -17.08 11.16
C LEU A 108 -14.70 -16.57 12.43
N TRP A 109 -14.27 -15.32 12.45
CA TRP A 109 -13.73 -14.64 13.62
C TRP A 109 -13.81 -13.11 13.47
N GLU A 110 -13.78 -12.40 14.59
CA GLU A 110 -13.60 -10.95 14.63
C GLU A 110 -12.69 -10.53 15.78
N THR A 111 -11.92 -9.47 15.58
CA THR A 111 -11.08 -8.83 16.59
C THR A 111 -11.48 -7.37 16.70
N ILE A 112 -11.91 -6.94 17.89
CA ILE A 112 -12.45 -5.61 18.14
C ILE A 112 -11.39 -4.74 18.81
N ASN A 113 -11.24 -3.51 18.31
CA ASN A 113 -10.35 -2.50 18.84
C ASN A 113 -11.15 -1.25 19.24
N ASN A 114 -10.81 -0.68 20.39
CA ASN A 114 -11.29 0.65 20.74
C ASN A 114 -10.60 1.69 19.84
N VAL A 115 -11.37 2.68 19.42
CA VAL A 115 -10.86 3.82 18.66
C VAL A 115 -11.11 5.08 19.47
N PHE A 116 -10.05 5.83 19.75
CA PHE A 116 -10.16 7.16 20.29
C PHE A 116 -10.32 8.15 19.14
N LEU A 117 -11.51 8.72 19.02
CA LEU A 117 -11.86 9.65 17.96
C LEU A 117 -11.79 11.08 18.47
N SER A 118 -10.61 11.72 18.38
CA SER A 118 -10.46 13.10 18.79
C SER A 118 -10.93 14.10 17.73
N ASP A 119 -10.69 13.80 16.45
CA ASP A 119 -10.99 14.68 15.31
C ASP A 119 -11.51 13.94 14.07
N ALA A 120 -11.57 12.62 14.14
CA ALA A 120 -12.08 11.82 13.03
C ALA A 120 -13.60 11.71 13.10
N PRO A 121 -14.34 12.03 12.02
CA PRO A 121 -15.76 11.74 11.94
C PRO A 121 -16.05 10.25 12.10
N ALA A 122 -17.13 9.90 12.82
CA ALA A 122 -17.52 8.50 13.03
C ALA A 122 -17.70 7.72 11.73
N GLU A 123 -18.10 8.40 10.65
CA GLU A 123 -18.25 7.80 9.32
C GLU A 123 -16.94 7.29 8.70
N ARG A 124 -15.79 7.63 9.28
CA ARG A 124 -14.47 7.18 8.83
C ARG A 124 -13.94 5.96 9.57
N VAL A 125 -14.61 5.51 10.60
CA VAL A 125 -14.34 4.24 11.23
C VAL A 125 -14.47 3.11 10.20
N GLY A 126 -13.49 2.22 10.13
CA GLY A 126 -13.42 1.17 9.12
C GLY A 126 -13.05 1.66 7.71
N TRP A 127 -12.33 2.76 7.60
CA TRP A 127 -11.90 3.27 6.29
C TRP A 127 -10.60 2.66 5.78
N SER A 128 -9.66 2.35 6.65
CA SER A 128 -8.41 1.68 6.28
C SER A 128 -8.67 0.26 5.76
N SER A 129 -7.74 -0.29 5.02
CA SER A 129 -7.83 -1.67 4.52
C SER A 129 -6.74 -2.56 5.11
N VAL A 130 -7.01 -3.84 5.09
CA VAL A 130 -6.05 -4.88 5.48
C VAL A 130 -5.23 -5.33 4.28
N VAL A 131 -4.09 -5.97 4.55
CA VAL A 131 -3.34 -6.79 3.59
C VAL A 131 -3.18 -8.18 4.15
N ALA A 132 -3.33 -9.21 3.30
CA ALA A 132 -3.11 -10.59 3.67
C ALA A 132 -1.77 -11.10 3.13
N ASP A 133 -1.12 -11.98 3.87
CA ASP A 133 0.16 -12.58 3.49
C ASP A 133 0.12 -14.09 3.70
N ARG A 134 0.26 -14.85 2.61
CA ARG A 134 0.27 -16.32 2.63
C ARG A 134 1.48 -16.90 3.32
N ASP A 135 2.66 -16.29 3.10
CA ASP A 135 3.92 -16.82 3.62
C ASP A 135 3.95 -16.89 5.14
N SER A 136 3.41 -15.87 5.81
CA SER A 136 3.28 -15.85 7.27
C SER A 136 1.91 -16.32 7.78
N ASN A 137 0.96 -16.59 6.90
CA ASN A 137 -0.46 -16.83 7.21
C ASN A 137 -1.01 -15.74 8.15
N SER A 138 -0.85 -14.49 7.75
CA SER A 138 -1.17 -13.31 8.54
C SER A 138 -2.05 -12.33 7.81
N VAL A 139 -2.78 -11.54 8.58
CA VAL A 139 -3.49 -10.34 8.13
C VAL A 139 -2.92 -9.16 8.89
N PHE A 140 -2.53 -8.11 8.17
CA PHE A 140 -2.02 -6.87 8.76
C PHE A 140 -3.07 -5.77 8.62
N ALA A 141 -3.36 -5.08 9.72
CA ALA A 141 -4.38 -4.04 9.80
C ALA A 141 -3.84 -2.82 10.51
N LEU A 142 -3.92 -1.65 9.86
CA LEU A 142 -3.67 -0.35 10.47
C LEU A 142 -5.01 0.37 10.63
N GLY A 143 -5.52 0.41 11.85
CA GLY A 143 -6.79 1.02 12.17
C GLY A 143 -6.75 2.55 12.27
N LEU A 144 -7.93 3.17 12.33
CA LEU A 144 -8.13 4.61 12.42
C LEU A 144 -7.42 5.24 13.62
N GLY A 145 -7.38 4.55 14.77
CA GLY A 145 -6.65 4.97 15.97
C GLY A 145 -5.14 4.78 15.90
N CYS A 146 -4.57 4.53 14.72
CA CYS A 146 -3.15 4.25 14.53
C CYS A 146 -2.68 2.97 15.26
N TYR A 147 -3.60 2.03 15.50
CA TYR A 147 -3.26 0.74 16.06
C TYR A 147 -2.93 -0.25 14.94
N PHE A 148 -1.67 -0.66 14.86
CA PHE A 148 -1.16 -1.54 13.81
C PHE A 148 -1.01 -2.95 14.36
N GLN A 149 -1.65 -3.92 13.70
CA GLN A 149 -1.74 -5.29 14.17
C GLN A 149 -1.33 -6.31 13.11
N CYS A 150 -0.68 -7.37 13.53
CA CYS A 150 -0.54 -8.62 12.80
C CYS A 150 -1.44 -9.67 13.47
N LEU A 151 -2.39 -10.18 12.71
CA LEU A 151 -3.32 -11.20 13.17
C LEU A 151 -3.04 -12.54 12.49
N ASP A 152 -3.23 -13.62 13.22
CA ASP A 152 -3.31 -14.96 12.65
C ASP A 152 -4.52 -15.04 11.71
N ALA A 153 -4.30 -15.43 10.46
CA ALA A 153 -5.35 -15.42 9.44
C ALA A 153 -6.46 -16.46 9.71
N GLU A 154 -6.15 -17.54 10.44
CA GLU A 154 -7.13 -18.60 10.76
C GLU A 154 -8.00 -18.26 11.95
N THR A 155 -7.42 -17.62 12.97
CA THR A 155 -8.04 -17.48 14.31
C THR A 155 -8.34 -16.04 14.70
N GLY A 156 -7.76 -15.04 14.04
CA GLY A 156 -7.83 -13.63 14.44
C GLY A 156 -7.01 -13.28 15.67
N ALA A 157 -6.23 -14.22 16.22
CA ALA A 157 -5.37 -13.96 17.37
C ALA A 157 -4.27 -12.96 16.99
N VAL A 158 -4.09 -11.93 17.83
CA VAL A 158 -3.02 -10.94 17.66
C VAL A 158 -1.67 -11.60 17.93
N ARG A 159 -0.80 -11.63 16.92
CA ARG A 159 0.57 -12.14 17.03
C ARG A 159 1.52 -11.08 17.56
N TRP A 160 1.36 -9.85 17.10
CA TRP A 160 2.03 -8.66 17.60
C TRP A 160 1.21 -7.41 17.23
N ALA A 161 1.43 -6.33 17.95
CA ALA A 161 0.77 -5.05 17.70
C ALA A 161 1.63 -3.88 18.16
N HIS A 162 1.38 -2.70 17.55
CA HIS A 162 1.99 -1.42 17.89
C HIS A 162 0.92 -0.34 18.02
N SER A 163 1.00 0.46 19.07
CA SER A 163 0.33 1.74 19.14
C SER A 163 1.21 2.76 18.42
N MET A 164 0.96 2.96 17.13
CA MET A 164 1.80 3.86 16.31
C MET A 164 1.75 5.30 16.79
N SER A 165 0.66 5.72 17.45
CA SER A 165 0.54 7.04 18.05
C SER A 165 1.44 7.20 19.27
N GLU A 166 1.50 6.19 20.15
CA GLU A 166 2.31 6.24 21.37
C GLU A 166 3.79 5.97 21.11
N GLU A 167 4.09 4.98 20.27
CA GLU A 167 5.46 4.53 20.02
C GLU A 167 6.20 5.43 19.02
N TYR A 168 5.49 5.97 18.01
CA TYR A 168 6.09 6.70 16.88
C TYR A 168 5.52 8.10 16.66
N GLY A 169 4.59 8.53 17.51
CA GLY A 169 3.93 9.83 17.35
C GLY A 169 3.12 9.94 16.05
N MET A 170 2.54 8.83 15.58
CA MET A 170 1.68 8.84 14.41
C MET A 170 0.40 9.57 14.73
N LEU A 171 0.03 10.51 13.86
CA LEU A 171 -1.17 11.30 13.99
C LEU A 171 -2.29 10.67 13.19
N SER A 172 -3.44 10.44 13.83
CA SER A 172 -4.71 10.13 13.17
C SER A 172 -5.22 11.41 12.50
N THR A 173 -4.48 11.87 11.50
CA THR A 173 -4.69 13.21 10.95
C THR A 173 -5.94 13.29 10.11
N TYR A 174 -6.52 14.48 10.10
CA TYR A 174 -7.62 14.94 9.26
C TYR A 174 -8.61 13.84 8.87
N GLY A 175 -9.31 13.33 9.89
CA GLY A 175 -10.33 12.34 9.73
C GLY A 175 -9.82 10.92 9.54
N GLY A 176 -8.69 10.55 10.17
CA GLY A 176 -8.23 9.17 10.23
C GLY A 176 -7.65 8.65 8.92
N ARG A 177 -6.97 9.48 8.18
CA ARG A 177 -6.29 9.06 6.96
C ARG A 177 -5.12 8.13 7.29
N THR A 178 -5.31 6.86 7.10
CA THR A 178 -4.27 5.84 7.18
C THR A 178 -4.05 5.22 5.82
N ASN A 179 -2.78 5.00 5.45
CA ASN A 179 -2.44 4.30 4.24
C ASN A 179 -2.59 2.79 4.46
N TYR A 180 -2.84 2.07 3.38
CA TYR A 180 -2.91 0.62 3.43
C TYR A 180 -1.53 0.03 3.65
N PRO A 181 -1.40 -0.96 4.55
CA PRO A 181 -0.16 -1.71 4.67
C PRO A 181 0.18 -2.40 3.35
N VAL A 182 1.47 -2.51 3.03
CA VAL A 182 1.96 -3.32 1.91
C VAL A 182 2.98 -4.33 2.39
N VAL A 183 2.93 -5.55 1.86
CA VAL A 183 3.87 -6.62 2.21
C VAL A 183 4.90 -6.77 1.10
N PHE A 184 6.17 -6.73 1.48
CA PHE A 184 7.29 -6.96 0.59
C PHE A 184 8.28 -7.95 1.22
N GLU A 185 8.37 -9.15 0.68
CA GLU A 185 9.23 -10.24 1.21
C GLU A 185 8.94 -10.51 2.71
N ASN A 186 9.91 -10.27 3.60
CA ASN A 186 9.77 -10.41 5.04
C ASN A 186 9.32 -9.12 5.75
N LEU A 187 8.97 -8.08 5.02
CA LEU A 187 8.58 -6.78 5.56
C LEU A 187 7.09 -6.53 5.38
N VAL A 188 6.50 -5.83 6.34
CA VAL A 188 5.25 -5.10 6.18
C VAL A 188 5.53 -3.60 6.38
N ILE A 189 5.09 -2.77 5.43
CA ILE A 189 5.40 -1.34 5.38
C ILE A 189 4.11 -0.56 5.55
N ILE A 190 4.13 0.42 6.43
CA ILE A 190 3.06 1.39 6.66
C ILE A 190 3.59 2.81 6.54
N SER A 191 2.69 3.76 6.39
CA SER A 191 3.04 5.18 6.42
C SER A 191 1.98 6.04 7.07
N GLY A 192 2.38 7.23 7.49
CA GLY A 192 1.51 8.24 8.04
C GLY A 192 2.30 9.49 8.44
N VAL A 193 1.59 10.53 8.83
CA VAL A 193 2.25 11.70 9.42
C VAL A 193 2.64 11.37 10.85
N MET A 194 3.91 11.49 11.16
CA MET A 194 4.48 11.16 12.47
C MET A 194 5.31 12.33 12.99
N THR A 195 5.28 12.52 14.32
CA THR A 195 6.18 13.40 15.05
C THR A 195 7.23 12.53 15.73
N GLY A 196 8.51 12.84 15.59
CA GLY A 196 9.56 12.14 16.30
C GLY A 196 9.91 12.82 17.63
N TRP A 197 11.11 12.55 18.15
CA TRP A 197 11.66 13.13 19.37
C TRP A 197 12.85 14.03 19.06
N GLY A 198 13.13 15.00 19.94
CA GLY A 198 14.25 15.90 19.81
C GLY A 198 14.24 16.72 18.51
N GLU A 199 15.33 16.74 17.78
CA GLU A 199 15.43 17.43 16.49
C GLU A 199 14.55 16.82 15.41
N ALA A 200 14.18 15.54 15.56
CA ALA A 200 13.22 14.86 14.69
C ALA A 200 11.75 15.10 15.09
N ALA A 201 11.47 15.90 16.12
CA ALA A 201 10.11 16.25 16.59
C ALA A 201 9.40 17.23 15.63
N VAL A 202 9.59 17.03 14.33
CA VAL A 202 8.93 17.79 13.27
C VAL A 202 8.01 16.84 12.50
N PRO A 203 6.71 17.18 12.34
CA PRO A 203 5.80 16.38 11.56
C PRO A 203 6.37 16.13 10.15
N ALA A 204 6.32 14.90 9.69
CA ALA A 204 6.65 14.51 8.33
C ALA A 204 5.82 13.29 7.95
N HIS A 205 5.55 13.12 6.67
CA HIS A 205 5.05 11.85 6.17
C HIS A 205 6.21 10.84 6.24
N ARG A 206 6.04 9.78 7.01
CA ARG A 206 7.08 8.79 7.29
C ARG A 206 6.60 7.40 6.91
N PHE A 207 7.56 6.60 6.47
CA PHE A 207 7.38 5.18 6.19
C PHE A 207 8.15 4.37 7.21
N VAL A 208 7.52 3.32 7.70
CA VAL A 208 8.12 2.37 8.65
C VAL A 208 7.94 0.98 8.10
N ALA A 209 9.02 0.21 8.02
CA ALA A 209 8.97 -1.20 7.74
C ALA A 209 9.21 -2.00 9.01
N PHE A 210 8.36 -2.98 9.22
CA PHE A 210 8.47 -3.96 10.29
C PHE A 210 8.79 -5.34 9.69
N ASP A 211 9.56 -6.12 10.40
CA ASP A 211 9.62 -7.55 10.12
C ASP A 211 8.21 -8.14 10.33
N LYS A 212 7.66 -8.74 9.30
CA LYS A 212 6.25 -9.16 9.28
C LYS A 212 5.93 -10.28 10.28
N ARG A 213 6.93 -11.04 10.76
CA ARG A 213 6.76 -12.14 11.71
C ARG A 213 6.90 -11.70 13.16
N THR A 214 7.86 -10.79 13.42
CA THR A 214 8.22 -10.39 14.77
C THR A 214 7.64 -9.03 15.19
N GLY A 215 7.24 -8.19 14.24
CA GLY A 215 6.83 -6.82 14.51
C GLY A 215 7.99 -5.86 14.82
N GLN A 216 9.25 -6.30 14.74
CA GLN A 216 10.39 -5.42 14.97
C GLN A 216 10.55 -4.42 13.83
N ALA A 217 10.75 -3.14 14.17
CA ALA A 217 11.06 -2.11 13.18
C ALA A 217 12.42 -2.39 12.53
N VAL A 218 12.45 -2.38 11.18
CA VAL A 218 13.64 -2.67 10.38
C VAL A 218 14.25 -1.38 9.85
N TRP A 219 13.42 -0.48 9.30
CA TRP A 219 13.86 0.82 8.83
C TRP A 219 12.75 1.87 8.97
N PHE A 220 13.18 3.12 8.96
CA PHE A 220 12.35 4.29 9.13
C PHE A 220 12.85 5.39 8.20
N VAL A 221 11.99 5.96 7.37
CA VAL A 221 12.36 7.02 6.43
C VAL A 221 11.31 8.13 6.41
N SER A 222 11.75 9.36 6.24
CA SER A 222 10.90 10.53 6.18
C SER A 222 10.93 11.15 4.79
N THR A 223 9.79 11.72 4.39
CA THR A 223 9.72 12.71 3.32
C THR A 223 10.16 14.09 3.83
N ARG A 224 9.93 15.16 3.06
CA ARG A 224 10.21 16.53 3.50
C ARG A 224 9.45 16.87 4.80
N PRO A 225 10.09 17.50 5.79
CA PRO A 225 9.42 17.95 7.01
C PRO A 225 8.32 18.98 6.75
N ARG A 226 7.33 19.00 7.66
CA ARG A 226 6.18 19.89 7.64
C ARG A 226 5.40 19.85 6.34
N PRO A 227 4.86 18.66 5.96
CA PRO A 227 3.95 18.57 4.84
C PRO A 227 2.70 19.41 5.15
N GLU A 228 2.16 20.10 4.15
CA GLU A 228 0.91 20.84 4.31
C GLU A 228 -0.31 19.94 4.36
N ASP A 229 -0.18 18.67 3.96
CA ASP A 229 -1.28 17.72 3.94
C ASP A 229 -0.81 16.29 4.26
N THR A 230 -1.76 15.40 4.38
CA THR A 230 -1.55 13.94 4.43
C THR A 230 -1.84 13.34 3.06
N THR A 231 -1.74 12.02 2.93
CA THR A 231 -2.02 11.33 1.68
C THR A 231 -2.84 10.07 1.91
N TYR A 232 -3.69 9.73 0.93
CA TYR A 232 -4.35 8.43 0.83
C TYR A 232 -3.63 7.49 -0.15
N CYS A 233 -2.53 7.95 -0.73
CA CYS A 233 -1.82 7.19 -1.75
C CYS A 233 -1.34 5.85 -1.19
N THR A 234 -1.79 4.77 -1.81
CA THR A 234 -1.32 3.42 -1.49
C THR A 234 0.00 3.16 -2.22
N PRO A 235 1.04 2.69 -1.52
CA PRO A 235 2.29 2.32 -2.17
C PRO A 235 2.10 1.19 -3.19
N ILE A 236 2.72 1.33 -4.36
CA ILE A 236 2.77 0.29 -5.40
C ILE A 236 4.14 -0.38 -5.40
N LEU A 237 4.15 -1.69 -5.24
CA LEU A 237 5.36 -2.49 -5.32
C LEU A 237 5.62 -2.92 -6.76
N THR A 238 6.82 -2.69 -7.24
CA THR A 238 7.20 -2.97 -8.64
C THR A 238 8.67 -3.34 -8.76
N ASN A 239 9.08 -3.62 -10.00
CA ASN A 239 10.48 -3.87 -10.35
C ASN A 239 10.85 -3.09 -11.60
N PHE A 240 11.85 -2.22 -11.48
CA PHE A 240 12.40 -1.47 -12.60
C PHE A 240 13.72 -2.11 -13.06
N ALA A 241 13.64 -2.95 -14.07
CA ALA A 241 14.82 -3.61 -14.67
C ALA A 241 15.73 -4.32 -13.64
N GLY A 242 15.13 -5.10 -12.73
CA GLY A 242 15.84 -5.83 -11.66
C GLY A 242 15.93 -5.08 -10.33
N GLN A 243 15.64 -3.78 -10.31
CA GLN A 243 15.59 -2.97 -9.09
C GLN A 243 14.19 -2.99 -8.48
N ALA A 244 14.02 -3.64 -7.33
CA ALA A 244 12.77 -3.56 -6.58
C ALA A 244 12.51 -2.11 -6.14
N ALA A 245 11.27 -1.67 -6.29
CA ALA A 245 10.85 -0.32 -5.97
C ALA A 245 9.44 -0.29 -5.34
N MET A 246 9.24 0.67 -4.46
CA MET A 246 7.95 1.05 -3.90
C MET A 246 7.65 2.48 -4.34
N VAL A 247 6.65 2.66 -5.20
CA VAL A 247 6.26 3.96 -5.76
C VAL A 247 5.07 4.50 -4.99
N VAL A 248 5.16 5.73 -4.49
CA VAL A 248 4.13 6.31 -3.63
C VAL A 248 4.15 7.84 -3.66
N GLY A 249 2.98 8.46 -3.59
CA GLY A 249 2.83 9.89 -3.36
C GLY A 249 3.05 10.25 -1.89
N GLY A 250 3.85 11.28 -1.65
CA GLY A 250 4.10 11.82 -0.32
C GLY A 250 3.08 12.89 0.09
N GLY A 251 2.91 13.09 1.40
CA GLY A 251 2.12 14.18 1.95
C GLY A 251 2.72 15.57 1.66
N ASP A 252 3.96 15.62 1.23
CA ASP A 252 4.70 16.81 0.82
C ASP A 252 4.57 17.18 -0.67
N GLY A 253 3.73 16.44 -1.42
CA GLY A 253 3.49 16.67 -2.84
C GLY A 253 4.53 16.08 -3.77
N THR A 254 5.44 15.27 -3.26
CA THR A 254 6.49 14.61 -4.03
C THR A 254 6.10 13.16 -4.30
N LEU A 255 6.26 12.71 -5.53
CA LEU A 255 6.18 11.30 -5.90
C LEU A 255 7.56 10.66 -5.68
N TYR A 256 7.59 9.57 -4.95
CA TYR A 256 8.83 8.85 -4.60
C TYR A 256 8.85 7.45 -5.18
N ALA A 257 10.05 6.97 -5.49
CA ALA A 257 10.35 5.54 -5.50
C ALA A 257 11.38 5.24 -4.41
N PHE A 258 11.03 4.33 -3.52
CA PHE A 258 11.91 3.83 -2.47
C PHE A 258 12.35 2.41 -2.78
N GLN A 259 13.55 2.06 -2.37
CA GLN A 259 13.99 0.66 -2.29
C GLN A 259 13.29 0.01 -1.08
N PRO A 260 12.39 -0.98 -1.27
CA PRO A 260 11.52 -1.42 -0.19
C PRO A 260 12.23 -2.18 0.94
N ARG A 261 13.42 -2.74 0.69
CA ARG A 261 14.22 -3.41 1.76
C ARG A 261 14.90 -2.44 2.72
N THR A 262 15.18 -1.21 2.28
CA THR A 262 16.02 -0.26 3.03
C THR A 262 15.38 1.10 3.28
N GLY A 263 14.29 1.42 2.60
CA GLY A 263 13.69 2.76 2.63
C GLY A 263 14.49 3.83 1.86
N GLN A 264 15.60 3.49 1.21
CA GLN A 264 16.39 4.45 0.45
C GLN A 264 15.64 4.98 -0.76
N VAL A 265 15.70 6.29 -1.01
CA VAL A 265 15.11 6.92 -2.18
C VAL A 265 15.89 6.50 -3.42
N ILE A 266 15.20 5.93 -4.41
CA ILE A 266 15.74 5.63 -5.74
C ILE A 266 15.65 6.88 -6.61
N TRP A 267 14.46 7.48 -6.66
CA TRP A 267 14.19 8.75 -7.32
C TRP A 267 13.01 9.48 -6.66
N LYS A 268 12.87 10.76 -6.95
CA LYS A 268 11.75 11.59 -6.53
C LYS A 268 11.42 12.64 -7.58
N TYR A 269 10.14 13.02 -7.66
CA TYR A 269 9.60 14.07 -8.51
C TYR A 269 8.66 14.96 -7.71
N ASP A 270 8.98 16.26 -7.62
CA ASP A 270 8.16 17.27 -6.94
C ASP A 270 7.01 17.68 -7.87
N ALA A 271 5.86 17.04 -7.72
CA ALA A 271 4.72 17.21 -8.61
C ALA A 271 3.77 18.33 -8.16
N SER A 272 3.55 18.46 -6.86
CA SER A 272 2.59 19.42 -6.29
C SER A 272 3.11 20.06 -5.01
N ASN A 273 2.44 21.15 -4.58
CA ASN A 273 2.75 21.84 -3.33
C ASN A 273 2.11 21.16 -2.12
N ARG A 274 1.14 20.26 -2.34
CA ARG A 274 0.42 19.53 -1.28
C ARG A 274 0.40 18.04 -1.58
N GLY A 275 -0.08 17.25 -0.63
CA GLY A 275 -0.03 15.78 -0.68
C GLY A 275 -0.65 15.16 -1.93
N ILE A 276 0.05 14.20 -2.53
CA ILE A 276 -0.46 13.39 -3.63
C ILE A 276 -1.33 12.28 -3.06
N ASN A 277 -2.62 12.31 -3.36
CA ASN A 277 -3.58 11.32 -2.87
C ASN A 277 -3.85 10.20 -3.91
N THR A 278 -3.56 10.46 -5.18
CA THR A 278 -3.70 9.48 -6.25
C THR A 278 -2.64 8.40 -6.10
N THR A 279 -3.07 7.15 -6.07
CA THR A 279 -2.16 6.01 -6.15
C THR A 279 -1.61 5.90 -7.57
N PRO A 280 -0.30 5.80 -7.77
CA PRO A 280 0.29 5.64 -9.10
C PRO A 280 -0.08 4.29 -9.73
N LEU A 281 -0.10 4.24 -11.04
CA LEU A 281 -0.13 3.02 -11.83
C LEU A 281 1.26 2.79 -12.42
N VAL A 282 1.76 1.56 -12.35
CA VAL A 282 3.04 1.19 -12.99
C VAL A 282 2.80 0.10 -14.02
N HIS A 283 3.27 0.33 -15.24
CA HIS A 283 3.21 -0.63 -16.34
C HIS A 283 4.45 -0.49 -17.22
N ASP A 284 5.10 -1.60 -17.53
CA ASP A 284 6.31 -1.68 -18.38
C ASP A 284 7.40 -0.66 -18.06
N GLY A 285 7.58 -0.40 -16.76
CA GLY A 285 8.57 0.55 -16.27
C GLY A 285 8.14 2.01 -16.33
N ILE A 286 6.96 2.32 -16.84
CA ILE A 286 6.37 3.66 -16.86
C ILE A 286 5.48 3.83 -15.64
N VAL A 287 5.58 4.97 -14.99
CA VAL A 287 4.76 5.39 -13.85
C VAL A 287 3.79 6.46 -14.31
N TYR A 288 2.49 6.20 -14.15
CA TYR A 288 1.41 7.15 -14.40
C TYR A 288 0.85 7.62 -13.06
N CYS A 289 0.75 8.92 -12.87
CA CYS A 289 0.19 9.48 -11.63
C CYS A 289 -0.49 10.82 -11.91
N GLY A 290 -1.40 11.20 -11.04
CA GLY A 290 -2.05 12.50 -11.08
C GLY A 290 -2.10 13.15 -9.70
N HIS A 291 -2.54 14.39 -9.64
CA HIS A 291 -2.87 15.11 -8.42
C HIS A 291 -3.91 16.20 -8.72
N SER A 292 -4.58 16.69 -7.70
CA SER A 292 -5.57 17.79 -7.82
C SER A 292 -5.09 19.11 -7.20
N GLU A 293 -3.88 19.12 -6.67
CA GLU A 293 -3.32 20.26 -5.97
C GLU A 293 -2.58 21.22 -6.91
N GLN A 294 -2.08 22.33 -6.39
CA GLN A 294 -1.24 23.26 -7.14
C GLN A 294 0.02 22.57 -7.66
N ASN A 295 0.32 22.75 -8.95
CA ASN A 295 1.55 22.21 -9.50
C ASN A 295 2.77 22.89 -8.87
N ALA A 296 3.80 22.13 -8.53
CA ALA A 296 5.02 22.69 -7.93
C ALA A 296 5.72 23.72 -8.84
N ALA A 297 5.78 23.45 -10.15
CA ALA A 297 6.40 24.33 -11.14
C ALA A 297 5.48 25.45 -11.65
N ALA A 298 4.16 25.35 -11.46
CA ALA A 298 3.16 26.31 -11.93
C ALA A 298 1.98 26.40 -10.94
N PRO A 299 2.14 27.09 -9.79
CA PRO A 299 1.17 27.07 -8.70
C PRO A 299 -0.23 27.61 -9.06
N ASP A 300 -0.33 28.42 -10.10
CA ASP A 300 -1.61 28.96 -10.58
C ASP A 300 -2.48 27.90 -11.31
N ILE A 301 -1.91 26.74 -11.63
CA ILE A 301 -2.59 25.63 -12.31
C ILE A 301 -2.86 24.51 -11.30
N LEU A 302 -4.14 24.19 -11.08
CA LEU A 302 -4.55 23.06 -10.25
C LEU A 302 -4.54 21.76 -11.06
N GLY A 303 -3.95 20.74 -10.46
CA GLY A 303 -3.97 19.38 -11.00
C GLY A 303 -3.03 19.15 -12.18
N ALA A 304 -2.62 17.91 -12.29
CA ALA A 304 -1.96 17.37 -13.45
C ALA A 304 -2.15 15.85 -13.51
N LEU A 305 -2.07 15.31 -14.71
CA LEU A 305 -1.84 13.90 -14.99
C LEU A 305 -0.54 13.79 -15.77
N PHE A 306 0.34 12.88 -15.40
CA PHE A 306 1.67 12.79 -15.99
C PHE A 306 2.19 11.35 -16.04
N ALA A 307 3.19 11.12 -16.89
CA ALA A 307 3.94 9.88 -16.98
C ALA A 307 5.45 10.13 -16.92
N LEU A 308 6.17 9.22 -16.26
CA LEU A 308 7.62 9.25 -16.19
C LEU A 308 8.21 7.83 -16.30
N ASP A 309 9.47 7.74 -16.71
CA ASP A 309 10.22 6.48 -16.73
C ASP A 309 10.70 6.15 -15.32
N GLY A 310 10.13 5.10 -14.72
CA GLY A 310 10.44 4.64 -13.36
C GLY A 310 11.84 4.07 -13.19
N ARG A 311 12.57 3.80 -14.29
CA ARG A 311 13.96 3.31 -14.27
C ARG A 311 15.00 4.41 -14.00
N ARG A 312 14.59 5.67 -14.00
CA ARG A 312 15.43 6.83 -13.64
C ARG A 312 15.92 6.76 -12.19
N LYS A 313 16.89 7.62 -11.86
CA LYS A 313 17.46 7.74 -10.50
C LYS A 313 17.63 9.20 -10.12
N GLY A 314 17.59 9.48 -8.81
CA GLY A 314 17.82 10.81 -8.25
C GLY A 314 16.62 11.74 -8.40
N GLN A 315 16.87 13.05 -8.55
CA GLN A 315 15.84 14.05 -8.75
C GLN A 315 15.33 14.01 -10.20
N ILE A 316 14.04 13.82 -10.36
CA ILE A 316 13.33 13.95 -11.65
C ILE A 316 12.78 15.36 -11.75
N THR A 317 12.89 15.98 -12.93
CA THR A 317 12.39 17.31 -13.22
C THR A 317 11.28 17.28 -14.28
N GLU A 318 10.61 18.39 -14.51
CA GLU A 318 9.59 18.51 -15.58
C GLU A 318 10.09 18.07 -16.97
N GLN A 319 11.37 18.32 -17.26
CA GLN A 319 11.99 17.95 -18.55
C GLN A 319 12.24 16.45 -18.71
N ASP A 320 12.19 15.72 -17.59
CA ASP A 320 12.41 14.28 -17.56
C ASP A 320 11.11 13.49 -17.72
N LEU A 321 9.96 14.16 -17.68
CA LEU A 321 8.67 13.52 -17.88
C LEU A 321 8.51 13.03 -19.31
N LEU A 322 7.85 11.91 -19.50
CA LEU A 322 7.44 11.44 -20.82
C LEU A 322 6.36 12.35 -21.40
N TRP A 323 5.41 12.73 -20.55
CA TRP A 323 4.39 13.73 -20.83
C TRP A 323 3.74 14.24 -19.55
N LYS A 324 3.10 15.41 -19.62
CA LYS A 324 2.28 16.00 -18.57
C LYS A 324 1.11 16.76 -19.18
N ILE A 325 -0.07 16.57 -18.62
CA ILE A 325 -1.30 17.27 -18.98
C ILE A 325 -1.71 18.10 -17.75
N PRO A 326 -1.37 19.39 -17.71
CA PRO A 326 -1.75 20.27 -16.61
C PRO A 326 -3.25 20.58 -16.63
N GLY A 327 -3.79 20.99 -15.50
CA GLY A 327 -5.20 21.35 -15.36
C GLY A 327 -6.14 20.14 -15.31
N ARG A 328 -5.61 18.93 -15.04
CA ARG A 328 -6.40 17.71 -14.83
C ARG A 328 -6.34 17.31 -13.37
N THR A 329 -7.44 17.52 -12.67
CA THR A 329 -7.54 17.28 -11.21
C THR A 329 -7.80 15.81 -10.91
N VAL A 330 -6.88 14.93 -11.30
CA VAL A 330 -6.92 13.49 -10.98
C VAL A 330 -6.39 13.30 -9.56
N GLY A 331 -7.24 13.61 -8.57
CA GLY A 331 -6.81 13.77 -7.19
C GLY A 331 -6.90 12.52 -6.32
N ARG A 332 -7.84 11.61 -6.61
CA ARG A 332 -8.12 10.44 -5.74
C ARG A 332 -8.29 9.13 -6.49
N SER A 333 -8.51 9.20 -7.80
CA SER A 333 -8.70 8.02 -8.64
C SER A 333 -7.38 7.49 -9.15
N GLN A 334 -7.06 6.23 -8.85
CA GLN A 334 -5.94 5.58 -9.53
C GLN A 334 -6.31 5.37 -11.02
N PRO A 335 -5.46 5.75 -11.96
CA PRO A 335 -5.66 5.43 -13.37
C PRO A 335 -5.69 3.92 -13.63
N ILE A 336 -6.34 3.52 -14.72
CA ILE A 336 -6.38 2.13 -15.21
C ILE A 336 -5.84 2.13 -16.63
N LEU A 337 -4.95 1.20 -16.95
CA LEU A 337 -4.44 1.00 -18.30
C LEU A 337 -5.06 -0.25 -18.90
N ILE A 338 -5.67 -0.12 -20.08
CA ILE A 338 -6.25 -1.23 -20.85
C ILE A 338 -5.69 -1.14 -22.27
N GLY A 339 -4.84 -2.10 -22.63
CA GLY A 339 -4.04 -2.01 -23.85
C GLY A 339 -3.10 -0.80 -23.79
N ASP A 340 -3.22 0.09 -24.77
CA ASP A 340 -2.46 1.33 -24.92
C ASP A 340 -3.22 2.58 -24.45
N ARG A 341 -4.34 2.40 -23.72
CA ARG A 341 -5.18 3.50 -23.26
C ARG A 341 -5.23 3.62 -21.76
N LEU A 342 -4.88 4.79 -21.27
CA LEU A 342 -4.98 5.16 -19.86
C LEU A 342 -6.34 5.83 -19.61
N TYR A 343 -7.08 5.28 -18.66
CA TYR A 343 -8.37 5.80 -18.20
C TYR A 343 -8.17 6.46 -16.84
N ALA A 344 -8.54 7.74 -16.73
CA ALA A 344 -8.44 8.50 -15.49
C ALA A 344 -9.70 9.33 -15.26
N THR A 345 -10.24 9.28 -14.05
CA THR A 345 -11.39 10.11 -13.64
C THR A 345 -10.88 11.28 -12.83
N ASP A 346 -11.29 12.49 -13.17
CA ASP A 346 -10.95 13.68 -12.42
C ASP A 346 -11.98 14.03 -11.34
N ASP A 347 -11.65 14.96 -10.46
CA ASP A 347 -12.52 15.42 -9.37
C ASP A 347 -13.76 16.19 -9.90
N GLY A 348 -13.75 16.62 -11.16
CA GLY A 348 -14.87 17.22 -11.87
C GLY A 348 -15.84 16.20 -12.52
N SER A 349 -15.63 14.89 -12.23
CA SER A 349 -16.43 13.77 -12.77
C SER A 349 -16.27 13.54 -14.28
N ALA A 350 -15.19 14.04 -14.90
CA ALA A 350 -14.83 13.73 -16.28
C ALA A 350 -13.98 12.46 -16.35
N LEU A 351 -14.27 11.60 -17.32
CA LEU A 351 -13.44 10.46 -17.67
C LEU A 351 -12.51 10.85 -18.83
N TRP A 352 -11.22 10.81 -18.58
CA TRP A 352 -10.17 11.06 -19.56
C TRP A 352 -9.66 9.73 -20.12
N ILE A 353 -9.56 9.64 -21.43
CA ILE A 353 -8.96 8.52 -22.15
C ILE A 353 -7.76 9.08 -22.91
N ILE A 354 -6.58 8.54 -22.62
CA ILE A 354 -5.29 9.04 -23.11
C ILE A 354 -4.58 7.88 -23.79
N ASP A 355 -4.16 8.07 -25.03
CA ASP A 355 -3.28 7.13 -25.74
C ASP A 355 -1.87 7.27 -25.14
N THR A 356 -1.21 6.16 -24.75
CA THR A 356 0.07 6.12 -24.01
C THR A 356 1.24 5.72 -24.89
#